data_e510fc579132f97af1d7be712f5ad019
#
_entry.id   e510fc579132f97af1d7be712f5ad019
#
_cell.length_a   1.000
_cell.length_b   1.000
_cell.length_c   1.000
_cell.angle_alpha   90.00
_cell.angle_beta   90.00
_cell.angle_gamma   90.00
#
_symmetry.space_group_name_H-M   'P 1'
#
loop_
_entity.id
_entity.type
_entity.pdbx_description
1 polymer ?
#
loop_
_entity_poly.entity_id
_entity_poly.type
_entity_poly.pdbx_seq_one_letter_code
_entity_poly.pdbx_strand_id
1 'polypeptide(L)'
;MPFSIDHSLKQVRFEEALITCNERSFAMGKDLLVLDDVTPNDLEGMPMQLGFLLITLCTEGETAFTLSGQTRRMKKGDLLISLGEQVFLAGSMSDDFHATAILMSRSYAQNCIVGLNYMWPYLLHVMQHPVITLSAEEQLWILDCYGILRRRLYQKPGRYLREAVISLTRAFYFEICNLLDKRVQPDTQVAQNRSYVIFDQFIRLVSQNFKHERSVEWYSSEMCLTPKHLSEVMKTVSGKTAGQWITTLVMVEIKTLLQNTNLSIKEIAQEMNFPNQSFLGKYFKNVEGISPSDFRKGLLGIEVPAETAEAPDAAEVCGAAEAREATENAE
;
A
#
# COMPACT_ATOMS: atom_id res chain seq x y z
N MET A 1 11.06 39.39 14.74
CA MET A 1 11.52 38.43 13.74
C MET A 1 10.71 37.16 13.93
N PRO A 2 9.87 36.75 12.99
CA PRO A 2 9.13 35.49 13.12
C PRO A 2 10.07 34.32 12.82
N PHE A 3 10.21 33.40 13.75
CA PHE A 3 10.88 32.13 13.56
C PHE A 3 10.08 31.35 12.51
N SER A 4 10.67 31.19 11.33
CA SER A 4 10.22 30.24 10.32
C SER A 4 10.59 28.84 10.85
N ILE A 5 9.64 28.12 11.42
CA ILE A 5 9.78 26.71 11.73
C ILE A 5 9.63 25.99 10.38
N ASP A 6 10.72 25.48 9.87
CA ASP A 6 10.73 24.60 8.70
C ASP A 6 10.04 23.28 9.10
N HIS A 7 8.75 23.17 8.76
CA HIS A 7 7.93 21.97 8.98
C HIS A 7 8.09 20.99 7.80
N SER A 8 9.31 20.73 7.36
CA SER A 8 9.53 19.60 6.44
C SER A 8 9.26 18.30 7.21
N LEU A 9 8.13 17.67 6.90
CA LEU A 9 7.78 16.34 7.41
C LEU A 9 8.93 15.38 7.10
N LYS A 10 9.55 14.80 8.12
CA LYS A 10 10.59 13.80 7.94
C LYS A 10 9.97 12.56 7.30
N GLN A 11 10.31 12.27 6.07
CA GLN A 11 9.93 11.02 5.42
C GLN A 11 10.87 9.92 5.92
N VAL A 12 10.34 8.96 6.69
CA VAL A 12 11.09 7.78 7.12
C VAL A 12 10.94 6.69 6.06
N ARG A 13 12.02 6.43 5.34
CA ARG A 13 12.09 5.35 4.36
C ARG A 13 12.34 4.01 5.05
N PHE A 14 11.98 2.93 4.37
CA PHE A 14 12.19 1.58 4.89
C PHE A 14 13.67 1.30 5.24
N GLU A 15 14.61 1.85 4.44
CA GLU A 15 16.04 1.73 4.69
C GLU A 15 16.49 2.42 5.98
N GLU A 16 15.85 3.53 6.37
CA GLU A 16 16.15 4.22 7.62
C GLU A 16 15.64 3.42 8.82
N ALA A 17 14.48 2.79 8.69
CA ALA A 17 13.97 1.87 9.70
C ALA A 17 14.90 0.66 9.90
N LEU A 18 15.50 0.14 8.82
CA LEU A 18 16.51 -0.94 8.91
C LEU A 18 17.78 -0.53 9.69
N ILE A 19 18.21 0.75 9.60
CA ILE A 19 19.41 1.24 10.25
C ILE A 19 19.18 1.44 11.76
N THR A 20 17.98 1.86 12.14
CA THR A 20 17.61 2.10 13.55
C THR A 20 17.32 0.82 14.33
N CYS A 21 17.16 -0.30 13.65
CA CYS A 21 16.83 -1.57 14.28
C CYS A 21 18.06 -2.24 14.88
N ASN A 22 17.95 -2.59 16.15
CA ASN A 22 18.95 -3.25 16.96
C ASN A 22 18.92 -4.79 16.80
N GLU A 23 19.63 -5.51 17.69
CA GLU A 23 19.81 -6.97 17.66
C GLU A 23 18.50 -7.81 17.71
N ARG A 24 17.35 -7.17 17.90
CA ARG A 24 16.01 -7.81 17.97
C ARG A 24 15.24 -7.75 16.66
N SER A 25 15.93 -7.51 15.55
CA SER A 25 15.30 -7.37 14.23
C SER A 25 15.75 -8.46 13.26
N PHE A 26 14.82 -8.88 12.39
CA PHE A 26 15.04 -9.88 11.35
C PHE A 26 14.60 -9.33 10.02
N ALA A 27 15.53 -9.23 9.07
CA ALA A 27 15.26 -8.59 7.78
C ALA A 27 15.42 -9.55 6.60
N MET A 28 14.60 -9.33 5.56
CA MET A 28 14.82 -9.88 4.22
C MET A 28 15.15 -8.73 3.27
N GLY A 29 16.46 -8.42 3.16
CA GLY A 29 16.95 -7.33 2.34
C GLY A 29 16.25 -5.99 2.65
N LYS A 30 15.77 -5.32 1.61
CA LYS A 30 15.00 -4.06 1.72
C LYS A 30 13.48 -4.26 1.61
N ASP A 31 13.00 -5.47 1.79
CA ASP A 31 11.60 -5.83 1.52
C ASP A 31 10.78 -6.00 2.79
N LEU A 32 11.31 -6.72 3.77
CA LEU A 32 10.59 -7.12 4.97
C LEU A 32 11.49 -6.98 6.19
N LEU A 33 10.94 -6.42 7.27
CA LEU A 33 11.57 -6.30 8.57
C LEU A 33 10.58 -6.77 9.63
N VAL A 34 11.04 -7.61 10.53
CA VAL A 34 10.28 -8.14 11.66
C VAL A 34 10.98 -7.72 12.95
N LEU A 35 10.26 -7.04 13.83
CA LEU A 35 10.75 -6.52 15.12
C LEU A 35 10.13 -7.29 16.27
N ASP A 36 10.96 -7.87 17.12
CA ASP A 36 10.50 -8.70 18.24
C ASP A 36 9.95 -7.91 19.42
N ASP A 37 10.49 -6.72 19.65
CA ASP A 37 10.20 -5.97 20.86
C ASP A 37 10.39 -4.47 20.58
N VAL A 38 9.31 -3.81 20.26
CA VAL A 38 9.28 -2.35 20.09
C VAL A 38 8.93 -1.74 21.45
N THR A 39 9.80 -0.85 21.93
CA THR A 39 9.68 -0.19 23.23
C THR A 39 9.55 1.33 23.05
N PRO A 40 9.20 2.09 24.11
CA PRO A 40 9.11 3.57 24.04
C PRO A 40 10.38 4.23 23.50
N ASN A 41 11.56 3.68 23.80
CA ASN A 41 12.85 4.21 23.37
C ASN A 41 13.07 4.15 21.84
N ASP A 42 12.32 3.30 21.15
CA ASP A 42 12.46 3.10 19.70
C ASP A 42 11.62 4.11 18.89
N LEU A 43 10.74 4.88 19.55
CA LEU A 43 9.70 5.69 18.88
C LEU A 43 9.78 7.19 19.24
N GLU A 44 10.94 7.71 19.68
CA GLU A 44 11.06 9.13 20.04
C GLU A 44 10.89 10.07 18.84
N GLY A 45 10.01 11.06 18.97
CA GLY A 45 10.17 12.38 18.52
C GLY A 45 9.23 12.98 17.49
N MET A 46 9.69 13.22 16.26
CA MET A 46 9.06 14.15 15.32
C MET A 46 7.96 13.51 14.48
N PRO A 47 7.01 14.31 13.92
CA PRO A 47 6.09 13.82 12.91
C PRO A 47 6.87 13.18 11.76
N MET A 48 6.52 11.94 11.43
CA MET A 48 7.18 11.19 10.35
C MET A 48 6.15 10.67 9.35
N GLN A 49 6.48 10.71 8.09
CA GLN A 49 5.70 10.03 7.06
C GLN A 49 6.29 8.63 6.84
N LEU A 50 5.49 7.59 7.12
CA LEU A 50 5.94 6.20 6.98
C LEU A 50 5.95 5.81 5.49
N GLY A 51 7.13 5.58 4.91
CA GLY A 51 7.31 5.11 3.54
C GLY A 51 7.09 3.60 3.36
N PHE A 52 6.48 2.93 4.33
CA PHE A 52 6.30 1.47 4.39
C PHE A 52 4.97 1.10 5.03
N LEU A 53 4.51 -0.12 4.76
CA LEU A 53 3.37 -0.71 5.46
C LEU A 53 3.84 -1.25 6.82
N LEU A 54 3.07 -0.94 7.87
CA LEU A 54 3.36 -1.34 9.25
C LEU A 54 2.18 -2.14 9.82
N ILE A 55 2.48 -3.30 10.39
CA ILE A 55 1.53 -4.10 11.18
C ILE A 55 2.15 -4.29 12.56
N THR A 56 1.49 -3.83 13.60
CA THR A 56 2.02 -3.85 14.97
C THR A 56 0.97 -4.41 15.93
N LEU A 57 1.35 -5.41 16.72
CA LEU A 57 0.53 -5.95 17.82
C LEU A 57 1.10 -5.44 19.15
N CYS A 58 0.28 -4.73 19.93
CA CYS A 58 0.62 -4.38 21.31
C CYS A 58 0.52 -5.60 22.20
N THR A 59 1.64 -6.01 22.79
CA THR A 59 1.72 -7.17 23.67
C THR A 59 1.59 -6.82 25.13
N GLU A 60 2.02 -5.60 25.52
CA GLU A 60 1.91 -5.06 26.89
C GLU A 60 1.74 -3.54 26.85
N GLY A 61 1.19 -2.97 27.93
CA GLY A 61 1.02 -1.54 28.10
C GLY A 61 0.00 -0.89 27.15
N GLU A 62 0.14 0.41 26.97
CA GLU A 62 -0.69 1.21 26.06
C GLU A 62 0.10 2.38 25.46
N THR A 63 -0.37 2.86 24.30
CA THR A 63 0.19 4.04 23.64
C THR A 63 -0.90 4.89 23.01
N ALA A 64 -0.68 6.21 22.97
CA ALA A 64 -1.44 7.13 22.16
C ALA A 64 -0.53 7.73 21.07
N PHE A 65 -1.06 7.86 19.87
CA PHE A 65 -0.34 8.42 18.72
C PHE A 65 -1.33 9.15 17.79
N THR A 66 -0.80 9.97 16.90
CA THR A 66 -1.60 10.61 15.85
C THR A 66 -1.26 9.96 14.52
N LEU A 67 -2.28 9.52 13.79
CA LEU A 67 -2.13 8.94 12.45
C LEU A 67 -3.00 9.74 11.48
N SER A 68 -2.37 10.33 10.46
CA SER A 68 -3.05 11.20 9.49
C SER A 68 -3.93 12.30 10.13
N GLY A 69 -3.43 12.94 11.19
CA GLY A 69 -4.11 14.01 11.91
C GLY A 69 -5.18 13.58 12.92
N GLN A 70 -5.40 12.27 13.08
CA GLN A 70 -6.36 11.74 14.06
C GLN A 70 -5.63 11.04 15.21
N THR A 71 -5.92 11.46 16.44
CA THR A 71 -5.39 10.81 17.64
C THR A 71 -6.02 9.44 17.81
N ARG A 72 -5.18 8.44 17.99
CA ARG A 72 -5.55 7.03 18.21
C ARG A 72 -4.92 6.54 19.50
N ARG A 73 -5.51 5.51 20.07
CA ARG A 73 -4.96 4.77 21.20
C ARG A 73 -4.91 3.30 20.86
N MET A 74 -3.87 2.63 21.33
CA MET A 74 -3.77 1.19 21.29
C MET A 74 -3.28 0.69 22.65
N LYS A 75 -3.80 -0.45 23.06
CA LYS A 75 -3.47 -1.13 24.32
C LYS A 75 -3.19 -2.60 24.07
N LYS A 76 -2.77 -3.31 25.09
CA LYS A 76 -2.54 -4.75 25.02
C LYS A 76 -3.67 -5.48 24.28
N GLY A 77 -3.30 -6.24 23.25
CA GLY A 77 -4.20 -6.99 22.39
C GLY A 77 -4.74 -6.23 21.18
N ASP A 78 -4.37 -4.96 21.01
CA ASP A 78 -4.73 -4.20 19.83
C ASP A 78 -3.70 -4.38 18.71
N LEU A 79 -4.19 -4.52 17.48
CA LEU A 79 -3.43 -4.59 16.24
C LEU A 79 -3.55 -3.26 15.49
N LEU A 80 -2.42 -2.61 15.24
CA LEU A 80 -2.32 -1.45 14.35
C LEU A 80 -1.92 -1.91 12.96
N ILE A 81 -2.64 -1.44 11.94
CA ILE A 81 -2.28 -1.62 10.53
C ILE A 81 -2.19 -0.23 9.88
N SER A 82 -1.00 0.17 9.45
CA SER A 82 -0.77 1.39 8.67
C SER A 82 -0.36 1.03 7.24
N LEU A 83 -1.07 1.57 6.26
CA LEU A 83 -0.88 1.24 4.83
C LEU A 83 0.29 1.98 4.16
N GLY A 84 1.06 2.75 4.94
CA GLY A 84 2.13 3.59 4.42
C GLY A 84 1.64 4.96 3.94
N GLU A 85 2.60 5.86 3.70
CA GLU A 85 2.38 7.28 3.33
C GLU A 85 1.54 8.09 4.35
N GLN A 86 1.16 7.47 5.45
CA GLN A 86 0.44 8.12 6.53
C GLN A 86 1.41 8.90 7.43
N VAL A 87 0.98 10.07 7.86
CA VAL A 87 1.76 10.87 8.83
C VAL A 87 1.52 10.28 10.21
N PHE A 88 2.58 9.79 10.82
CA PHE A 88 2.61 9.24 12.16
C PHE A 88 3.32 10.22 13.11
N LEU A 89 2.74 10.45 14.27
CA LEU A 89 3.35 11.19 15.36
C LEU A 89 3.17 10.37 16.63
N ALA A 90 4.29 9.95 17.22
CA ALA A 90 4.28 9.30 18.52
C ALA A 90 3.73 10.28 19.59
N GLY A 91 2.89 9.77 20.46
CA GLY A 91 2.34 10.49 21.59
C GLY A 91 2.83 9.89 22.91
N SER A 92 1.95 9.82 23.91
CA SER A 92 2.27 9.21 25.19
C SER A 92 2.31 7.68 25.09
N MET A 93 3.31 7.08 25.74
CA MET A 93 3.44 5.63 25.92
C MET A 93 3.58 5.32 27.39
N SER A 94 3.03 4.18 27.83
CA SER A 94 3.29 3.66 29.18
C SER A 94 4.69 3.05 29.26
N ASP A 95 5.29 3.06 30.45
CA ASP A 95 6.64 2.53 30.67
C ASP A 95 6.76 1.03 30.36
N ASP A 96 5.64 0.31 30.49
CA ASP A 96 5.50 -1.12 30.20
C ASP A 96 5.02 -1.39 28.77
N PHE A 97 5.09 -0.41 27.86
CA PHE A 97 4.70 -0.62 26.47
C PHE A 97 5.66 -1.56 25.76
N HIS A 98 5.12 -2.65 25.22
CA HIS A 98 5.81 -3.60 24.37
C HIS A 98 4.95 -3.95 23.16
N ALA A 99 5.57 -4.09 22.01
CA ALA A 99 4.88 -4.50 20.79
C ALA A 99 5.77 -5.32 19.87
N THR A 100 5.16 -6.18 19.06
CA THR A 100 5.82 -6.82 17.91
C THR A 100 5.39 -6.12 16.65
N ALA A 101 6.30 -5.99 15.67
CA ALA A 101 5.97 -5.28 14.44
C ALA A 101 6.52 -5.98 13.19
N ILE A 102 5.76 -5.86 12.10
CA ILE A 102 6.17 -6.25 10.75
C ILE A 102 6.12 -5.01 9.88
N LEU A 103 7.26 -4.65 9.30
CA LEU A 103 7.40 -3.56 8.35
C LEU A 103 7.65 -4.14 6.97
N MET A 104 6.93 -3.63 5.98
CA MET A 104 7.06 -4.09 4.60
C MET A 104 7.28 -2.92 3.66
N SER A 105 8.29 -3.00 2.79
CA SER A 105 8.44 -2.02 1.74
C SER A 105 7.18 -2.00 0.86
N ARG A 106 6.88 -0.84 0.26
CA ARG A 106 5.69 -0.69 -0.59
C ARG A 106 5.68 -1.69 -1.75
N SER A 107 6.82 -1.87 -2.42
CA SER A 107 6.97 -2.81 -3.53
C SER A 107 6.75 -4.25 -3.09
N TYR A 108 7.28 -4.65 -1.95
CA TYR A 108 7.10 -5.98 -1.40
C TYR A 108 5.63 -6.23 -1.01
N ALA A 109 5.02 -5.30 -0.29
CA ALA A 109 3.61 -5.39 0.10
C ALA A 109 2.70 -5.52 -1.13
N GLN A 110 2.93 -4.69 -2.17
CA GLN A 110 2.19 -4.78 -3.43
C GLN A 110 2.37 -6.15 -4.12
N ASN A 111 3.59 -6.69 -4.15
CA ASN A 111 3.85 -8.01 -4.73
C ASN A 111 3.14 -9.14 -3.96
N CYS A 112 3.00 -9.02 -2.64
CA CYS A 112 2.28 -9.99 -1.84
C CYS A 112 0.77 -9.99 -2.12
N ILE A 113 0.15 -8.84 -2.43
CA ILE A 113 -1.30 -8.71 -2.69
C ILE A 113 -1.68 -8.82 -4.17
N VAL A 114 -0.71 -9.06 -5.05
CA VAL A 114 -0.95 -9.26 -6.49
C VAL A 114 -2.01 -10.33 -6.72
N GLY A 115 -3.05 -10.00 -7.49
CA GLY A 115 -4.18 -10.88 -7.79
C GLY A 115 -5.25 -10.99 -6.68
N LEU A 116 -5.16 -10.19 -5.61
CA LEU A 116 -6.11 -10.19 -4.50
C LEU A 116 -7.09 -8.99 -4.56
N ASN A 117 -7.77 -8.81 -5.69
CA ASN A 117 -8.67 -7.67 -5.93
C ASN A 117 -9.84 -7.58 -4.91
N TYR A 118 -10.18 -8.69 -4.25
CA TYR A 118 -11.21 -8.73 -3.22
C TYR A 118 -10.79 -8.13 -1.86
N MET A 119 -9.54 -7.72 -1.70
CA MET A 119 -9.04 -7.11 -0.46
C MET A 119 -9.45 -5.64 -0.27
N TRP A 120 -9.97 -4.98 -1.29
CA TRP A 120 -10.27 -3.54 -1.23
C TRP A 120 -11.22 -3.14 -0.08
N PRO A 121 -12.30 -3.87 0.23
CA PRO A 121 -13.15 -3.52 1.37
C PRO A 121 -12.40 -3.52 2.71
N TYR A 122 -11.47 -4.47 2.89
CA TYR A 122 -10.66 -4.56 4.11
C TYR A 122 -9.64 -3.43 4.21
N LEU A 123 -9.01 -3.05 3.10
CA LEU A 123 -8.10 -1.90 3.05
C LEU A 123 -8.84 -0.61 3.41
N LEU A 124 -10.06 -0.43 2.94
CA LEU A 124 -10.91 0.69 3.30
C LEU A 124 -11.22 0.72 4.79
N HIS A 125 -11.60 -0.42 5.34
CA HIS A 125 -11.88 -0.55 6.77
C HIS A 125 -10.65 -0.17 7.61
N VAL A 126 -9.48 -0.69 7.25
CA VAL A 126 -8.20 -0.38 7.93
C VAL A 126 -7.84 1.11 7.83
N MET A 127 -8.09 1.76 6.70
CA MET A 127 -7.85 3.20 6.55
C MET A 127 -8.68 4.04 7.53
N GLN A 128 -9.89 3.61 7.84
CA GLN A 128 -10.81 4.28 8.78
C GLN A 128 -10.55 3.85 10.23
N HIS A 129 -10.30 2.56 10.42
CA HIS A 129 -10.11 1.90 11.70
C HIS A 129 -8.74 1.18 11.75
N PRO A 130 -7.63 1.95 11.82
CA PRO A 130 -6.29 1.37 11.75
C PRO A 130 -5.92 0.55 12.99
N VAL A 131 -6.61 0.76 14.11
CA VAL A 131 -6.45 0.01 15.37
C VAL A 131 -7.63 -0.92 15.53
N ILE A 132 -7.34 -2.21 15.68
CA ILE A 132 -8.31 -3.31 15.74
C ILE A 132 -8.09 -4.06 17.04
N THR A 133 -9.08 -4.08 17.93
CA THR A 133 -9.02 -4.89 19.15
C THR A 133 -9.26 -6.37 18.82
N LEU A 134 -8.31 -7.22 19.22
CA LEU A 134 -8.32 -8.65 18.97
C LEU A 134 -8.83 -9.42 20.19
N SER A 135 -9.57 -10.51 19.93
CA SER A 135 -9.84 -11.52 20.96
C SER A 135 -8.55 -12.27 21.34
N ALA A 136 -8.53 -12.96 22.47
CA ALA A 136 -7.36 -13.74 22.90
C ALA A 136 -6.97 -14.81 21.86
N GLU A 137 -7.92 -15.43 21.19
CA GLU A 137 -7.70 -16.40 20.13
C GLU A 137 -7.07 -15.75 18.90
N GLU A 138 -7.60 -14.59 18.46
CA GLU A 138 -7.06 -13.84 17.33
C GLU A 138 -5.65 -13.33 17.59
N GLN A 139 -5.32 -12.90 18.82
CA GLN A 139 -3.97 -12.52 19.23
C GLN A 139 -2.99 -13.69 19.08
N LEU A 140 -3.37 -14.91 19.52
CA LEU A 140 -2.54 -16.09 19.34
C LEU A 140 -2.27 -16.38 17.87
N TRP A 141 -3.29 -16.28 17.01
CA TRP A 141 -3.14 -16.49 15.57
C TRP A 141 -2.16 -15.50 14.93
N ILE A 142 -2.28 -14.22 15.28
CA ILE A 142 -1.36 -13.18 14.77
C ILE A 142 0.06 -13.45 15.27
N LEU A 143 0.24 -13.83 16.54
CA LEU A 143 1.56 -14.17 17.10
C LEU A 143 2.15 -15.43 16.48
N ASP A 144 1.35 -16.44 16.15
CA ASP A 144 1.82 -17.64 15.45
C ASP A 144 2.30 -17.30 14.04
N CYS A 145 1.56 -16.54 13.28
CA CYS A 145 1.95 -16.07 11.96
C CYS A 145 3.26 -15.25 12.02
N TYR A 146 3.34 -14.31 12.98
CA TYR A 146 4.53 -13.54 13.26
C TYR A 146 5.71 -14.46 13.58
N GLY A 147 5.53 -15.42 14.51
CA GLY A 147 6.57 -16.34 14.93
C GLY A 147 7.08 -17.26 13.81
N ILE A 148 6.22 -17.62 12.85
CA ILE A 148 6.61 -18.38 11.65
C ILE A 148 7.50 -17.52 10.76
N LEU A 149 7.11 -16.29 10.44
CA LEU A 149 7.90 -15.35 9.63
C LEU A 149 9.24 -15.08 10.28
N ARG A 150 9.26 -14.77 11.57
CA ARG A 150 10.48 -14.53 12.36
C ARG A 150 11.43 -15.73 12.29
N ARG A 151 10.97 -16.93 12.62
CA ARG A 151 11.79 -18.17 12.59
C ARG A 151 12.37 -18.39 11.19
N ARG A 152 11.58 -18.11 10.13
CA ARG A 152 12.07 -18.30 8.76
C ARG A 152 13.16 -17.32 8.39
N LEU A 153 13.07 -16.06 8.85
CA LEU A 153 14.11 -15.03 8.62
C LEU A 153 15.38 -15.27 9.46
N TYR A 154 15.25 -15.88 10.64
CA TYR A 154 16.39 -16.21 11.50
C TYR A 154 17.26 -17.35 10.94
N GLN A 155 16.65 -18.27 10.20
CA GLN A 155 17.38 -19.41 9.62
C GLN A 155 18.29 -18.98 8.47
N LYS A 156 19.36 -19.77 8.24
CA LYS A 156 20.28 -19.54 7.11
C LYS A 156 19.48 -19.44 5.79
N PRO A 157 19.82 -18.47 4.93
CA PRO A 157 19.16 -18.31 3.64
C PRO A 157 19.26 -19.58 2.80
N GLY A 158 18.12 -20.12 2.40
CA GLY A 158 18.04 -21.20 1.40
C GLY A 158 17.67 -20.65 0.03
N ARG A 159 17.85 -21.45 -1.01
CA ARG A 159 17.57 -21.07 -2.40
C ARG A 159 16.17 -20.47 -2.61
N TYR A 160 15.17 -20.92 -1.87
CA TYR A 160 13.77 -20.52 -1.99
C TYR A 160 13.27 -19.70 -0.79
N LEU A 161 14.18 -19.01 -0.09
CA LEU A 161 13.81 -18.21 1.08
C LEU A 161 12.79 -17.13 0.72
N ARG A 162 13.04 -16.39 -0.37
CA ARG A 162 12.20 -15.28 -0.81
C ARG A 162 10.78 -15.74 -1.13
N GLU A 163 10.63 -16.80 -1.89
CA GLU A 163 9.35 -17.37 -2.30
C GLU A 163 8.57 -17.92 -1.10
N ALA A 164 9.27 -18.57 -0.17
CA ALA A 164 8.67 -19.07 1.05
C ALA A 164 8.15 -17.92 1.92
N VAL A 165 8.94 -16.84 2.09
CA VAL A 165 8.54 -15.69 2.90
C VAL A 165 7.39 -14.92 2.24
N ILE A 166 7.39 -14.76 0.91
CA ILE A 166 6.24 -14.17 0.17
C ILE A 166 4.97 -15.00 0.41
N SER A 167 5.06 -16.32 0.33
CA SER A 167 3.91 -17.21 0.54
C SER A 167 3.37 -17.14 1.97
N LEU A 168 4.26 -17.08 2.97
CA LEU A 168 3.89 -16.89 4.37
C LEU A 168 3.25 -15.51 4.62
N THR A 169 3.78 -14.45 4.00
CA THR A 169 3.20 -13.11 4.09
C THR A 169 1.82 -13.06 3.43
N ARG A 170 1.62 -13.76 2.31
CA ARG A 170 0.30 -13.88 1.68
C ARG A 170 -0.69 -14.62 2.57
N ALA A 171 -0.29 -15.72 3.19
CA ALA A 171 -1.12 -16.43 4.17
C ALA A 171 -1.50 -15.52 5.34
N PHE A 172 -0.55 -14.74 5.87
CA PHE A 172 -0.80 -13.75 6.91
C PHE A 172 -1.81 -12.68 6.49
N TYR A 173 -1.74 -12.19 5.24
CA TYR A 173 -2.76 -11.26 4.71
C TYR A 173 -4.15 -11.89 4.66
N PHE A 174 -4.28 -13.17 4.30
CA PHE A 174 -5.57 -13.86 4.32
C PHE A 174 -6.13 -13.96 5.73
N GLU A 175 -5.27 -14.23 6.73
CA GLU A 175 -5.71 -14.26 8.12
C GLU A 175 -6.19 -12.89 8.59
N ILE A 176 -5.50 -11.81 8.23
CA ILE A 176 -5.98 -10.44 8.48
C ILE A 176 -7.33 -10.19 7.79
N CYS A 177 -7.52 -10.65 6.55
CA CYS A 177 -8.80 -10.53 5.86
C CYS A 177 -9.91 -11.31 6.57
N ASN A 178 -9.67 -12.56 7.01
CA ASN A 178 -10.62 -13.36 7.79
C ASN A 178 -11.02 -12.67 9.10
N LEU A 179 -10.04 -12.04 9.75
CA LEU A 179 -10.23 -11.28 10.97
C LEU A 179 -11.07 -10.02 10.72
N LEU A 180 -10.84 -9.33 9.61
CA LEU A 180 -11.57 -8.13 9.21
C LEU A 180 -12.98 -8.45 8.71
N ASP A 181 -13.18 -9.59 8.04
CA ASP A 181 -14.48 -10.00 7.49
C ASP A 181 -15.57 -10.05 8.55
N LYS A 182 -15.23 -10.47 9.76
CA LYS A 182 -16.13 -10.48 10.92
C LYS A 182 -16.51 -9.06 11.40
N ARG A 183 -15.71 -8.05 11.04
CA ARG A 183 -15.83 -6.64 11.50
C ARG A 183 -16.34 -5.70 10.43
N VAL A 184 -16.11 -6.04 9.16
CA VAL A 184 -16.63 -5.29 8.00
C VAL A 184 -18.12 -5.62 7.83
N GLN A 185 -18.92 -5.35 8.86
CA GLN A 185 -20.36 -5.26 8.66
C GLN A 185 -20.66 -3.93 7.94
N PRO A 186 -21.75 -3.84 7.16
CA PRO A 186 -22.18 -2.57 6.60
C PRO A 186 -22.55 -1.66 7.79
N ASP A 187 -21.54 -0.93 8.28
CA ASP A 187 -21.70 -0.02 9.40
C ASP A 187 -22.63 1.10 8.95
N THR A 188 -23.81 1.16 9.57
CA THR A 188 -24.83 2.16 9.30
C THR A 188 -24.33 3.59 9.55
N GLN A 189 -23.29 3.79 10.35
CA GLN A 189 -22.65 5.10 10.55
C GLN A 189 -21.72 5.49 9.41
N VAL A 190 -21.03 4.54 8.76
CA VAL A 190 -20.18 4.79 7.58
C VAL A 190 -21.07 5.16 6.37
N ALA A 191 -22.26 4.55 6.26
CA ALA A 191 -23.26 4.93 5.25
C ALA A 191 -23.76 6.38 5.41
N GLN A 192 -23.59 7.02 6.56
CA GLN A 192 -23.95 8.43 6.79
C GLN A 192 -22.88 9.41 6.27
N ASN A 193 -21.65 8.99 6.08
CA ASN A 193 -20.63 9.85 5.50
C ASN A 193 -20.57 9.67 3.98
N ARG A 194 -21.20 10.61 3.26
CA ARG A 194 -21.31 10.61 1.80
C ARG A 194 -19.98 10.41 1.07
N SER A 195 -18.88 10.90 1.63
CA SER A 195 -17.55 10.76 1.03
C SER A 195 -17.08 9.30 1.02
N TYR A 196 -17.35 8.55 2.06
CA TYR A 196 -16.99 7.13 2.11
C TYR A 196 -17.84 6.26 1.20
N VAL A 197 -19.14 6.59 1.08
CA VAL A 197 -20.02 5.91 0.12
C VAL A 197 -19.53 6.12 -1.31
N ILE A 198 -19.18 7.35 -1.66
CA ILE A 198 -18.60 7.69 -2.97
C ILE A 198 -17.29 6.94 -3.19
N PHE A 199 -16.42 6.89 -2.18
CA PHE A 199 -15.14 6.18 -2.27
C PHE A 199 -15.34 4.68 -2.51
N ASP A 200 -16.20 4.01 -1.71
CA ASP A 200 -16.52 2.59 -1.88
C ASP A 200 -17.08 2.27 -3.26
N GLN A 201 -18.06 3.07 -3.71
CA GLN A 201 -18.64 2.94 -5.05
C GLN A 201 -17.58 3.09 -6.14
N PHE A 202 -16.72 4.10 -6.04
CA PHE A 202 -15.63 4.32 -7.00
C PHE A 202 -14.66 3.12 -7.04
N ILE A 203 -14.19 2.63 -5.89
CA ILE A 203 -13.26 1.50 -5.84
C ILE A 203 -13.88 0.25 -6.45
N ARG A 204 -15.16 -0.03 -6.17
CA ARG A 204 -15.89 -1.15 -6.79
C ARG A 204 -15.96 -0.99 -8.31
N LEU A 205 -16.34 0.20 -8.77
CA LEU A 205 -16.47 0.49 -10.19
C LEU A 205 -15.13 0.39 -10.91
N VAL A 206 -14.06 0.94 -10.33
CA VAL A 206 -12.70 0.84 -10.88
C VAL A 206 -12.25 -0.62 -10.90
N SER A 207 -12.44 -1.39 -9.84
CA SER A 207 -12.05 -2.81 -9.77
C SER A 207 -12.67 -3.66 -10.86
N GLN A 208 -13.86 -3.29 -11.34
CA GLN A 208 -14.57 -3.99 -12.41
C GLN A 208 -14.12 -3.56 -13.81
N ASN A 209 -13.68 -2.30 -13.97
CA ASN A 209 -13.52 -1.68 -15.30
C ASN A 209 -12.11 -1.21 -15.64
N PHE A 210 -11.14 -1.19 -14.71
CA PHE A 210 -9.81 -0.60 -14.90
C PHE A 210 -9.00 -1.20 -16.07
N LYS A 211 -9.30 -2.42 -16.50
CA LYS A 211 -8.67 -3.02 -17.68
C LYS A 211 -9.06 -2.30 -18.98
N HIS A 212 -10.27 -1.78 -19.03
CA HIS A 212 -10.84 -1.16 -20.22
C HIS A 212 -10.91 0.35 -20.11
N GLU A 213 -11.26 0.87 -18.93
CA GLU A 213 -11.49 2.27 -18.67
C GLU A 213 -10.45 2.84 -17.70
N ARG A 214 -9.82 3.98 -18.07
CA ARG A 214 -8.80 4.65 -17.28
C ARG A 214 -9.06 6.13 -17.06
N SER A 215 -10.09 6.68 -17.74
CA SER A 215 -10.44 8.09 -17.64
C SER A 215 -11.21 8.37 -16.35
N VAL A 216 -10.79 9.38 -15.60
CA VAL A 216 -11.50 9.87 -14.41
C VAL A 216 -12.87 10.39 -14.79
N GLU A 217 -13.01 10.97 -15.98
CA GLU A 217 -14.24 11.51 -16.56
C GLU A 217 -15.29 10.42 -16.71
N TRP A 218 -14.89 9.26 -17.27
CA TRP A 218 -15.79 8.13 -17.41
C TRP A 218 -16.34 7.68 -16.06
N TYR A 219 -15.45 7.45 -15.07
CA TYR A 219 -15.87 7.02 -13.73
C TYR A 219 -16.75 8.06 -13.04
N SER A 220 -16.40 9.33 -13.17
CA SER A 220 -17.22 10.40 -12.57
C SER A 220 -18.60 10.50 -13.21
N SER A 221 -18.70 10.29 -14.52
CA SER A 221 -19.97 10.25 -15.25
C SER A 221 -20.86 9.11 -14.80
N GLU A 222 -20.31 7.88 -14.69
CA GLU A 222 -21.03 6.71 -14.18
C GLU A 222 -21.56 6.92 -12.75
N MET A 223 -20.84 7.72 -11.95
CA MET A 223 -21.23 8.03 -10.57
C MET A 223 -22.07 9.32 -10.45
N CYS A 224 -22.44 9.95 -11.56
CA CYS A 224 -23.15 11.23 -11.57
C CYS A 224 -22.43 12.33 -10.75
N LEU A 225 -21.12 12.39 -10.84
CA LEU A 225 -20.24 13.36 -10.17
C LEU A 225 -19.42 14.15 -11.18
N THR A 226 -18.83 15.27 -10.75
CA THR A 226 -17.78 15.94 -11.55
C THR A 226 -16.42 15.28 -11.29
N PRO A 227 -15.49 15.25 -12.27
CA PRO A 227 -14.15 14.71 -12.09
C PRO A 227 -13.40 15.35 -10.91
N LYS A 228 -13.55 16.68 -10.76
CA LYS A 228 -12.95 17.43 -9.66
C LYS A 228 -13.49 16.97 -8.30
N HIS A 229 -14.82 16.88 -8.16
CA HIS A 229 -15.44 16.45 -6.89
C HIS A 229 -15.07 15.01 -6.55
N LEU A 230 -15.08 14.09 -7.54
CA LEU A 230 -14.63 12.72 -7.33
C LEU A 230 -13.17 12.68 -6.82
N SER A 231 -12.25 13.39 -7.49
CA SER A 231 -10.83 13.42 -7.10
C SER A 231 -10.61 14.06 -5.73
N GLU A 232 -11.37 15.09 -5.36
CA GLU A 232 -11.32 15.71 -4.02
C GLU A 232 -11.80 14.75 -2.94
N VAL A 233 -12.92 14.04 -3.16
CA VAL A 233 -13.43 13.02 -2.24
C VAL A 233 -12.41 11.91 -2.06
N MET A 234 -11.88 11.37 -3.17
CA MET A 234 -10.86 10.32 -3.14
C MET A 234 -9.63 10.76 -2.33
N LYS A 235 -9.13 11.99 -2.58
CA LYS A 235 -7.98 12.55 -1.87
C LYS A 235 -8.27 12.76 -0.38
N THR A 236 -9.47 13.22 -0.04
CA THR A 236 -9.88 13.44 1.36
C THR A 236 -9.95 12.13 2.14
N VAL A 237 -10.50 11.08 1.53
CA VAL A 237 -10.71 9.78 2.19
C VAL A 237 -9.41 8.96 2.25
N SER A 238 -8.60 8.99 1.18
CA SER A 238 -7.49 8.04 1.00
C SER A 238 -6.11 8.68 0.81
N GLY A 239 -6.03 10.00 0.75
CA GLY A 239 -4.80 10.71 0.42
C GLY A 239 -4.41 10.67 -1.06
N LYS A 240 -5.11 9.89 -1.91
CA LYS A 240 -4.84 9.72 -3.34
C LYS A 240 -6.01 10.22 -4.18
N THR A 241 -5.71 10.85 -5.33
CA THR A 241 -6.72 11.24 -6.32
C THR A 241 -7.34 10.03 -7.02
N ALA A 242 -8.47 10.22 -7.69
CA ALA A 242 -9.11 9.17 -8.49
C ALA A 242 -8.17 8.61 -9.57
N GLY A 243 -7.46 9.47 -10.30
CA GLY A 243 -6.47 9.06 -11.30
C GLY A 243 -5.32 8.22 -10.71
N GLN A 244 -4.80 8.60 -9.53
CA GLN A 244 -3.77 7.83 -8.84
C GLN A 244 -4.28 6.44 -8.42
N TRP A 245 -5.54 6.30 -8.04
CA TRP A 245 -6.15 5.01 -7.72
C TRP A 245 -6.28 4.13 -8.96
N ILE A 246 -6.79 4.68 -10.08
CA ILE A 246 -6.87 3.97 -11.37
C ILE A 246 -5.47 3.48 -11.77
N THR A 247 -4.49 4.37 -11.76
CA THR A 247 -3.09 4.02 -12.08
C THR A 247 -2.56 2.91 -11.17
N THR A 248 -2.83 2.97 -9.87
CA THR A 248 -2.39 1.93 -8.92
C THR A 248 -2.94 0.56 -9.32
N LEU A 249 -4.25 0.46 -9.63
CA LEU A 249 -4.89 -0.80 -10.00
C LEU A 249 -4.38 -1.36 -11.33
N VAL A 250 -4.26 -0.49 -12.33
CA VAL A 250 -3.71 -0.86 -13.64
C VAL A 250 -2.28 -1.39 -13.49
N MET A 251 -1.43 -0.72 -12.70
CA MET A 251 -0.04 -1.13 -12.50
C MET A 251 0.07 -2.46 -11.74
N VAL A 252 -0.78 -2.68 -10.74
CA VAL A 252 -0.84 -3.95 -10.01
C VAL A 252 -1.14 -5.10 -10.96
N GLU A 253 -2.12 -4.94 -11.85
CA GLU A 253 -2.49 -5.98 -12.82
C GLU A 253 -1.40 -6.22 -13.87
N ILE A 254 -0.82 -5.16 -14.45
CA ILE A 254 0.29 -5.31 -15.40
C ILE A 254 1.45 -6.06 -14.75
N LYS A 255 1.84 -5.71 -13.52
CA LYS A 255 2.88 -6.42 -12.77
C LYS A 255 2.51 -7.88 -12.54
N THR A 256 1.25 -8.16 -12.21
CA THR A 256 0.73 -9.53 -12.05
C THR A 256 0.91 -10.35 -13.32
N LEU A 257 0.52 -9.79 -14.46
CA LEU A 257 0.66 -10.45 -15.75
C LEU A 257 2.13 -10.66 -16.13
N LEU A 258 2.99 -9.66 -15.85
CA LEU A 258 4.43 -9.77 -16.09
C LEU A 258 5.10 -10.84 -15.23
N GLN A 259 4.65 -11.05 -14.00
CA GLN A 259 5.25 -11.97 -13.04
C GLN A 259 4.73 -13.39 -13.16
N ASN A 260 3.43 -13.55 -13.36
CA ASN A 260 2.74 -14.82 -13.21
C ASN A 260 2.35 -15.48 -14.54
N THR A 261 2.65 -14.83 -15.68
CA THR A 261 2.33 -15.37 -17.01
C THR A 261 3.52 -15.28 -17.97
N ASN A 262 3.48 -16.10 -19.01
CA ASN A 262 4.42 -16.04 -20.13
C ASN A 262 3.93 -15.15 -21.28
N LEU A 263 2.89 -14.34 -21.07
CA LEU A 263 2.37 -13.43 -22.08
C LEU A 263 3.44 -12.44 -22.54
N SER A 264 3.56 -12.22 -23.83
CA SER A 264 4.40 -11.17 -24.39
C SER A 264 3.87 -9.79 -23.97
N ILE A 265 4.72 -8.76 -24.04
CA ILE A 265 4.30 -7.38 -23.74
C ILE A 265 3.15 -6.93 -24.67
N LYS A 266 3.12 -7.46 -25.92
CA LYS A 266 2.03 -7.21 -26.86
C LYS A 266 0.71 -7.83 -26.39
N GLU A 267 0.74 -9.08 -25.93
CA GLU A 267 -0.45 -9.76 -25.41
C GLU A 267 -0.94 -9.12 -24.11
N ILE A 268 -0.03 -8.68 -23.22
CA ILE A 268 -0.41 -7.91 -22.03
C ILE A 268 -1.08 -6.59 -22.43
N ALA A 269 -0.57 -5.91 -23.45
CA ALA A 269 -1.19 -4.68 -23.94
C ALA A 269 -2.62 -4.93 -24.45
N GLN A 270 -2.84 -6.05 -25.13
CA GLN A 270 -4.19 -6.46 -25.59
C GLN A 270 -5.11 -6.80 -24.41
N GLU A 271 -4.64 -7.63 -23.47
CA GLU A 271 -5.39 -8.02 -22.26
C GLU A 271 -5.81 -6.82 -21.42
N MET A 272 -4.93 -5.81 -21.35
CA MET A 272 -5.16 -4.58 -20.62
C MET A 272 -5.78 -3.47 -21.46
N ASN A 273 -6.26 -3.77 -22.68
CA ASN A 273 -6.88 -2.81 -23.60
C ASN A 273 -6.05 -1.53 -23.82
N PHE A 274 -4.73 -1.69 -24.02
CA PHE A 274 -3.87 -0.60 -24.50
C PHE A 274 -3.87 -0.59 -26.05
N PRO A 275 -3.80 0.59 -26.71
CA PRO A 275 -3.76 0.66 -28.17
C PRO A 275 -2.67 -0.21 -28.80
N ASN A 276 -1.50 -0.28 -28.16
CA ASN A 276 -0.39 -1.15 -28.57
C ASN A 276 0.64 -1.28 -27.43
N GLN A 277 1.65 -2.15 -27.64
CA GLN A 277 2.72 -2.39 -26.66
C GLN A 277 3.56 -1.14 -26.34
N SER A 278 3.69 -0.19 -27.26
CA SER A 278 4.47 1.05 -27.06
C SER A 278 3.78 1.97 -26.05
N PHE A 279 2.44 2.06 -26.12
CA PHE A 279 1.66 2.82 -25.14
C PHE A 279 1.74 2.18 -23.75
N LEU A 280 1.57 0.86 -23.64
CA LEU A 280 1.76 0.16 -22.37
C LEU A 280 3.20 0.38 -21.86
N GLY A 281 4.20 0.28 -22.71
CA GLY A 281 5.60 0.48 -22.35
C GLY A 281 5.88 1.89 -21.78
N LYS A 282 5.36 2.93 -22.43
CA LYS A 282 5.44 4.32 -21.95
C LYS A 282 4.69 4.48 -20.61
N TYR A 283 3.47 3.99 -20.53
CA TYR A 283 2.65 4.06 -19.30
C TYR A 283 3.37 3.40 -18.12
N PHE A 284 3.86 2.20 -18.31
CA PHE A 284 4.58 1.46 -17.27
C PHE A 284 5.89 2.15 -16.87
N LYS A 285 6.70 2.59 -17.85
CA LYS A 285 7.98 3.29 -17.59
C LYS A 285 7.77 4.61 -16.86
N ASN A 286 6.71 5.37 -17.17
CA ASN A 286 6.40 6.62 -16.48
C ASN A 286 6.09 6.42 -14.99
N VAL A 287 5.54 5.27 -14.62
CA VAL A 287 5.18 4.98 -13.22
C VAL A 287 6.30 4.27 -12.46
N GLU A 288 6.96 3.27 -13.11
CA GLU A 288 7.98 2.41 -12.47
C GLU A 288 9.42 2.86 -12.72
N GLY A 289 9.64 3.78 -13.64
CA GLY A 289 10.99 4.21 -14.04
C GLY A 289 11.71 3.26 -15.00
N ILE A 290 11.30 2.02 -15.12
CA ILE A 290 11.91 0.99 -15.97
C ILE A 290 10.91 0.41 -16.98
N SER A 291 11.41 -0.21 -18.05
CA SER A 291 10.50 -0.84 -19.03
C SER A 291 9.84 -2.12 -18.49
N PRO A 292 8.66 -2.53 -19.03
CA PRO A 292 8.05 -3.82 -18.67
C PRO A 292 8.98 -5.01 -18.92
N SER A 293 9.79 -4.96 -19.97
CA SER A 293 10.75 -6.01 -20.31
C SER A 293 11.87 -6.11 -19.29
N ASP A 294 12.39 -4.96 -18.85
CA ASP A 294 13.45 -4.91 -17.84
C ASP A 294 12.92 -5.30 -16.46
N PHE A 295 11.69 -4.90 -16.13
CA PHE A 295 11.01 -5.37 -14.93
C PHE A 295 10.93 -6.91 -14.91
N ARG A 296 10.50 -7.53 -16.02
CA ARG A 296 10.44 -9.02 -16.14
C ARG A 296 11.82 -9.66 -16.04
N LYS A 297 12.86 -9.10 -16.67
CA LYS A 297 14.24 -9.60 -16.56
C LYS A 297 14.77 -9.51 -15.13
N GLY A 298 14.51 -8.41 -14.43
CA GLY A 298 14.90 -8.25 -13.03
C GLY A 298 14.30 -9.32 -12.11
N LEU A 299 13.09 -9.81 -12.40
CA LEU A 299 12.47 -10.94 -11.68
C LEU A 299 13.24 -12.26 -11.90
N LEU A 300 13.90 -12.42 -13.04
CA LEU A 300 14.69 -13.59 -13.38
C LEU A 300 16.14 -13.52 -12.87
N GLY A 301 16.49 -12.48 -12.08
CA GLY A 301 17.85 -12.29 -11.53
C GLY A 301 18.89 -11.83 -12.56
N ILE A 302 18.46 -11.29 -13.70
CA ILE A 302 19.34 -10.72 -14.72
C ILE A 302 19.56 -9.23 -14.36
N GLU A 303 20.80 -8.82 -14.09
CA GLU A 303 21.15 -7.44 -13.78
C GLU A 303 20.72 -6.49 -14.91
N VAL A 304 19.96 -5.45 -14.58
CA VAL A 304 19.56 -4.37 -15.50
C VAL A 304 20.39 -3.14 -15.15
N PRO A 305 21.12 -2.48 -16.10
CA PRO A 305 21.86 -1.28 -15.83
C PRO A 305 20.93 -0.14 -15.38
N ALA A 306 21.29 0.55 -14.31
CA ALA A 306 20.57 1.72 -13.82
C ALA A 306 20.80 2.93 -14.74
N GLU A 307 19.86 3.23 -15.63
CA GLU A 307 19.76 4.54 -16.25
C GLU A 307 18.95 5.49 -15.37
N THR A 308 19.52 6.64 -15.10
CA THR A 308 18.99 7.72 -14.24
C THR A 308 17.59 8.16 -14.68
N ALA A 309 16.60 8.05 -13.80
CA ALA A 309 15.24 8.52 -14.02
C ALA A 309 14.91 9.67 -13.05
N GLU A 310 14.77 10.87 -13.62
CA GLU A 310 13.93 11.91 -13.01
C GLU A 310 12.47 11.55 -13.27
N ALA A 311 11.66 11.45 -12.22
CA ALA A 311 10.26 11.09 -12.33
C ALA A 311 9.41 12.34 -12.68
N PRO A 312 8.68 12.35 -13.80
CA PRO A 312 7.72 13.42 -14.08
C PRO A 312 6.40 13.22 -13.32
N ASP A 313 5.75 14.34 -13.03
CA ASP A 313 4.52 14.45 -12.27
C ASP A 313 3.36 13.67 -12.94
N ALA A 314 2.68 12.82 -12.19
CA ALA A 314 1.64 11.91 -12.68
C ALA A 314 0.39 12.62 -13.26
N ALA A 315 0.29 13.94 -13.08
CA ALA A 315 -0.83 14.74 -13.56
C ALA A 315 -0.80 15.02 -15.09
N GLU A 316 0.39 15.01 -15.73
CA GLU A 316 0.50 15.29 -17.16
C GLU A 316 0.17 14.11 -18.08
N VAL A 317 0.16 12.88 -17.54
CA VAL A 317 -0.03 11.66 -18.35
C VAL A 317 -1.48 11.42 -18.73
N CYS A 318 -2.44 11.91 -17.92
CA CYS A 318 -3.87 11.84 -18.27
C CYS A 318 -4.29 12.82 -19.37
N GLY A 319 -3.74 14.05 -19.37
CA GLY A 319 -4.14 15.09 -20.34
C GLY A 319 -3.65 14.89 -21.78
N ALA A 320 -2.60 14.10 -21.98
CA ALA A 320 -2.03 13.89 -23.32
C ALA A 320 -2.79 12.86 -24.19
N ALA A 321 -3.61 12.01 -23.57
CA ALA A 321 -4.49 11.09 -24.28
C ALA A 321 -5.75 11.79 -24.83
N GLU A 322 -6.23 12.82 -24.12
CA GLU A 322 -7.47 13.54 -24.44
C GLU A 322 -7.32 14.56 -25.58
N ALA A 323 -6.14 15.16 -25.72
CA ALA A 323 -5.90 16.19 -26.73
C ALA A 323 -5.85 15.66 -28.19
N ARG A 324 -5.76 14.34 -28.39
CA ARG A 324 -5.68 13.72 -29.73
C ARG A 324 -6.98 13.14 -30.24
N GLU A 325 -7.92 12.73 -29.36
CA GLU A 325 -9.25 12.32 -29.79
C GLU A 325 -10.14 13.50 -30.23
N ALA A 326 -9.87 14.71 -29.73
CA ALA A 326 -10.59 15.91 -30.13
C ALA A 326 -10.22 16.43 -31.53
N THR A 327 -9.08 15.99 -32.09
CA THR A 327 -8.62 16.43 -33.42
C THR A 327 -8.95 15.46 -34.55
N GLU A 328 -9.24 14.18 -34.25
CA GLU A 328 -9.66 13.21 -35.28
C GLU A 328 -11.17 13.19 -35.58
N ASN A 329 -12.01 13.83 -34.75
CA ASN A 329 -13.44 13.97 -35.02
C ASN A 329 -13.86 15.29 -35.67
N ALA A 330 -12.90 16.09 -36.19
CA ALA A 330 -13.13 17.40 -36.85
C ALA A 330 -12.68 17.44 -38.29
N GLU A 331 -12.47 16.31 -38.97
CA GLU A 331 -12.31 16.23 -40.45
C GLU A 331 -13.37 15.31 -41.10
#